data_94d89a5a8b15fbeb2649ae1795eefee0
#
_entry.id   94d89a5a8b15fbeb2649ae1795eefee0
#
_cell.length_a   1.000
_cell.length_b   1.000
_cell.length_c   1.000
_cell.angle_alpha   90.00
_cell.angle_beta   90.00
_cell.angle_gamma   90.00
#
_symmetry.space_group_name_H-M   'P 1'
#
loop_
_entity.id
_entity.type
_entity.pdbx_description
1 polymer ?
#
loop_
_entity_poly.entity_id
_entity_poly.type
_entity_poly.pdbx_seq_one_letter_code
_entity_poly.pdbx_strand_id
1 'polypeptide(L)'
;MASNLKSVAKQAKDYKYILLVMRHAKTEPFNTHGDFERCLLDKGLKQAKRVAKGLKGMGLVPDVIDCSSAVRARQTCERMLKVFGDGPKVHYSKALYADGMQAVFDALANTKDKRHTLMVLGHEPTVSMACQWLAGKRSDPGMLDLLNLGMSTACVAVFGSEAPLRKWGVHEAELIAVLSPKDFD
;
A
#
# COMPACT_ATOMS: atom_id res chain seq x y z
N MET A 1 8.25 -18.53 -1.49
CA MET A 1 8.60 -18.49 -2.94
C MET A 1 8.61 -17.02 -3.34
N ALA A 2 9.64 -16.55 -4.06
CA ALA A 2 9.66 -15.19 -4.58
C ALA A 2 8.48 -15.00 -5.54
N SER A 3 7.69 -13.95 -5.33
CA SER A 3 6.55 -13.64 -6.18
C SER A 3 7.05 -13.34 -7.59
N ASN A 4 6.47 -13.96 -8.59
CA ASN A 4 6.82 -13.65 -9.98
C ASN A 4 6.20 -12.30 -10.35
N LEU A 5 6.98 -11.21 -10.24
CA LEU A 5 6.52 -9.85 -10.53
C LEU A 5 5.91 -9.68 -11.92
N LYS A 6 6.41 -10.42 -12.92
CA LYS A 6 5.84 -10.40 -14.29
C LYS A 6 4.41 -10.98 -14.30
N SER A 7 4.17 -12.07 -13.54
CA SER A 7 2.83 -12.65 -13.40
C SER A 7 1.89 -11.68 -12.68
N VAL A 8 2.33 -11.08 -11.58
CA VAL A 8 1.55 -10.07 -10.84
C VAL A 8 1.22 -8.87 -11.72
N ALA A 9 2.20 -8.34 -12.46
CA ALA A 9 2.00 -7.22 -13.39
C ALA A 9 1.02 -7.58 -14.52
N LYS A 10 1.05 -8.82 -15.02
CA LYS A 10 0.10 -9.31 -16.03
C LYS A 10 -1.31 -9.38 -15.45
N GLN A 11 -1.47 -10.02 -14.28
CA GLN A 11 -2.77 -10.17 -13.62
C GLN A 11 -3.37 -8.82 -13.24
N ALA A 12 -2.57 -7.84 -12.78
CA ALA A 12 -3.05 -6.51 -12.45
C ALA A 12 -3.66 -5.78 -13.67
N LYS A 13 -3.20 -6.07 -14.90
CA LYS A 13 -3.75 -5.48 -16.13
C LYS A 13 -5.15 -6.02 -16.49
N ASP A 14 -5.57 -7.13 -15.88
CA ASP A 14 -6.90 -7.70 -16.09
C ASP A 14 -7.98 -6.91 -15.33
N TYR A 15 -7.58 -5.94 -14.48
CA TYR A 15 -8.49 -5.11 -13.69
C TYR A 15 -8.39 -3.63 -14.08
N LYS A 16 -9.54 -2.98 -14.13
CA LYS A 16 -9.63 -1.55 -14.41
C LYS A 16 -9.17 -0.67 -13.24
N TYR A 17 -9.37 -1.15 -12.00
CA TYR A 17 -9.04 -0.42 -10.79
C TYR A 17 -8.13 -1.23 -9.89
N ILE A 18 -7.08 -0.58 -9.39
CA ILE A 18 -6.05 -1.17 -8.54
C ILE A 18 -5.94 -0.40 -7.23
N LEU A 19 -5.85 -1.13 -6.13
CA LEU A 19 -5.48 -0.60 -4.83
C LEU A 19 -4.15 -1.20 -4.39
N LEU A 20 -3.24 -0.34 -3.97
CA LEU A 20 -1.99 -0.68 -3.32
C LEU A 20 -2.10 -0.30 -1.84
N VAL A 21 -2.11 -1.28 -0.93
CA VAL A 21 -2.07 -1.02 0.51
C VAL A 21 -0.67 -1.30 1.01
N MET A 22 0.00 -0.29 1.55
CA MET A 22 1.41 -0.38 1.92
C MET A 22 1.66 0.02 3.37
N ARG A 23 2.44 -0.77 4.10
CA ARG A 23 3.01 -0.38 5.39
C ARG A 23 4.22 0.52 5.15
N HIS A 24 4.39 1.57 5.98
CA HIS A 24 5.60 2.41 5.95
C HIS A 24 6.89 1.58 6.03
N ALA A 25 7.97 2.13 5.52
CA ALA A 25 9.29 1.48 5.51
C ALA A 25 9.95 1.44 6.90
N LYS A 26 11.11 0.79 7.02
CA LYS A 26 11.82 0.58 8.29
C LYS A 26 12.17 1.90 8.96
N THR A 27 11.75 2.04 10.22
CA THR A 27 11.92 3.23 11.05
C THR A 27 12.75 2.95 12.29
N GLU A 28 13.24 3.99 12.94
CA GLU A 28 13.82 3.93 14.27
C GLU A 28 12.82 3.35 15.28
N PRO A 29 13.30 2.63 16.32
CA PRO A 29 12.41 2.01 17.31
C PRO A 29 11.73 3.02 18.23
N PHE A 30 12.34 4.17 18.43
CA PHE A 30 11.94 5.19 19.40
C PHE A 30 12.30 6.58 18.91
N ASN A 31 11.54 7.60 19.34
CA ASN A 31 11.86 9.03 19.18
C ASN A 31 11.45 9.78 20.44
N THR A 32 12.29 10.70 20.93
CA THR A 32 12.05 11.47 22.16
C THR A 32 10.83 12.38 22.10
N HIS A 33 10.39 12.74 20.87
CA HIS A 33 9.21 13.57 20.64
C HIS A 33 7.92 12.74 20.40
N GLY A 34 7.99 11.41 20.58
CA GLY A 34 6.86 10.50 20.49
C GLY A 34 6.81 9.63 19.22
N ASP A 35 5.87 8.69 19.21
CA ASP A 35 5.74 7.71 18.11
C ASP A 35 5.47 8.36 16.75
N PHE A 36 4.68 9.41 16.71
CA PHE A 36 4.34 10.13 15.48
C PHE A 36 5.58 10.66 14.74
N GLU A 37 6.60 11.11 15.49
CA GLU A 37 7.82 11.75 14.99
C GLU A 37 8.94 10.76 14.62
N ARG A 38 8.72 9.44 14.78
CA ARG A 38 9.73 8.44 14.42
C ARG A 38 10.09 8.50 12.93
N CYS A 39 11.40 8.64 12.66
CA CYS A 39 11.93 8.78 11.31
C CYS A 39 12.33 7.43 10.67
N LEU A 40 12.47 7.41 9.34
CA LEU A 40 13.02 6.25 8.64
C LEU A 40 14.51 6.10 8.93
N LEU A 41 14.95 4.84 9.05
CA LEU A 41 16.36 4.47 8.96
C LEU A 41 16.79 4.43 7.49
N ASP A 42 18.12 4.43 7.24
CA ASP A 42 18.70 4.27 5.89
C ASP A 42 18.18 3.00 5.19
N LYS A 43 18.02 1.92 5.97
CA LYS A 43 17.38 0.68 5.48
C LYS A 43 15.96 0.94 4.97
N GLY A 44 15.19 1.78 5.67
CA GLY A 44 13.84 2.16 5.27
C GLY A 44 13.82 2.98 3.98
N LEU A 45 14.73 3.95 3.84
CA LEU A 45 14.89 4.72 2.61
C LEU A 45 15.23 3.83 1.40
N LYS A 46 16.09 2.82 1.60
CA LYS A 46 16.44 1.82 0.57
C LYS A 46 15.23 0.95 0.22
N GLN A 47 14.45 0.47 1.22
CA GLN A 47 13.23 -0.30 1.01
C GLN A 47 12.21 0.49 0.17
N ALA A 48 11.89 1.72 0.57
CA ALA A 48 10.93 2.57 -0.15
C ALA A 48 11.34 2.80 -1.62
N LYS A 49 12.63 3.10 -1.86
CA LYS A 49 13.15 3.26 -3.22
C LYS A 49 13.02 1.99 -4.06
N ARG A 50 13.34 0.82 -3.47
CA ARG A 50 13.29 -0.48 -4.13
C ARG A 50 11.86 -0.84 -4.54
N VAL A 51 10.92 -0.75 -3.60
CA VAL A 51 9.49 -1.03 -3.85
C VAL A 51 8.94 -0.09 -4.92
N ALA A 52 9.25 1.22 -4.85
CA ALA A 52 8.82 2.17 -5.86
C ALA A 52 9.33 1.84 -7.27
N LYS A 53 10.62 1.43 -7.39
CA LYS A 53 11.19 0.99 -8.68
C LYS A 53 10.47 -0.25 -9.22
N GLY A 54 10.21 -1.23 -8.35
CA GLY A 54 9.49 -2.43 -8.74
C GLY A 54 8.07 -2.15 -9.20
N LEU A 55 7.30 -1.38 -8.42
CA LEU A 55 5.95 -0.96 -8.80
C LEU A 55 5.93 -0.19 -10.13
N LYS A 56 6.88 0.74 -10.32
CA LYS A 56 7.03 1.46 -11.60
C LYS A 56 7.33 0.51 -12.76
N GLY A 57 8.23 -0.47 -12.55
CA GLY A 57 8.55 -1.49 -13.56
C GLY A 57 7.37 -2.40 -13.91
N MET A 58 6.45 -2.60 -12.97
CA MET A 58 5.20 -3.35 -13.17
C MET A 58 4.07 -2.51 -13.81
N GLY A 59 4.27 -1.20 -14.01
CA GLY A 59 3.23 -0.27 -14.47
C GLY A 59 2.20 0.09 -13.39
N LEU A 60 2.54 -0.07 -12.11
CA LEU A 60 1.67 0.19 -10.96
C LEU A 60 2.04 1.51 -10.25
N VAL A 61 2.28 2.57 -11.01
CA VAL A 61 2.43 3.91 -10.45
C VAL A 61 1.04 4.44 -10.06
N PRO A 62 0.81 4.84 -8.79
CA PRO A 62 -0.51 5.31 -8.37
C PRO A 62 -0.87 6.66 -8.97
N ASP A 63 -2.17 6.86 -9.25
CA ASP A 63 -2.72 8.18 -9.60
C ASP A 63 -2.86 9.07 -8.37
N VAL A 64 -3.16 8.43 -7.22
CA VAL A 64 -3.37 9.07 -5.92
C VAL A 64 -2.67 8.26 -4.83
N ILE A 65 -2.05 8.95 -3.90
CA ILE A 65 -1.47 8.38 -2.68
C ILE A 65 -2.15 9.03 -1.49
N ASP A 66 -2.94 8.27 -0.74
CA ASP A 66 -3.42 8.67 0.58
C ASP A 66 -2.45 8.12 1.63
N CYS A 67 -1.74 9.03 2.26
CA CYS A 67 -0.62 8.73 3.14
C CYS A 67 -0.91 9.18 4.57
N SER A 68 -0.62 8.32 5.56
CA SER A 68 -0.60 8.76 6.96
C SER A 68 0.33 9.96 7.14
N SER A 69 -0.11 10.91 7.96
CA SER A 69 0.67 12.12 8.26
C SER A 69 1.85 11.88 9.22
N ALA A 70 1.99 10.69 9.82
CA ALA A 70 3.15 10.35 10.65
C ALA A 70 4.46 10.44 9.85
N VAL A 71 5.53 10.94 10.48
CA VAL A 71 6.80 11.25 9.80
C VAL A 71 7.34 10.08 8.99
N ARG A 72 7.35 8.85 9.54
CA ARG A 72 7.83 7.65 8.84
C ARG A 72 7.04 7.31 7.57
N ALA A 73 5.73 7.55 7.58
CA ALA A 73 4.88 7.34 6.40
C ALA A 73 5.14 8.42 5.34
N ARG A 74 5.20 9.68 5.75
CA ARG A 74 5.56 10.81 4.87
C ARG A 74 6.91 10.60 4.20
N GLN A 75 7.94 10.26 4.97
CA GLN A 75 9.28 9.99 4.43
C GLN A 75 9.31 8.79 3.47
N THR A 76 8.49 7.74 3.74
CA THR A 76 8.31 6.63 2.80
C THR A 76 7.72 7.13 1.49
N CYS A 77 6.62 7.90 1.55
CA CYS A 77 5.95 8.49 0.39
C CYS A 77 6.89 9.40 -0.41
N GLU A 78 7.56 10.34 0.24
CA GLU A 78 8.50 11.27 -0.38
C GLU A 78 9.65 10.54 -1.09
N ARG A 79 10.14 9.45 -0.48
CA ARG A 79 11.18 8.63 -1.11
C ARG A 79 10.69 7.89 -2.34
N MET A 80 9.42 7.43 -2.33
CA MET A 80 8.78 6.77 -3.48
C MET A 80 8.52 7.77 -4.61
N LEU A 81 8.08 8.98 -4.30
CA LEU A 81 7.84 10.04 -5.29
C LEU A 81 9.09 10.41 -6.08
N LYS A 82 10.30 10.33 -5.49
CA LYS A 82 11.57 10.51 -6.23
C LYS A 82 11.76 9.48 -7.35
N VAL A 83 11.03 8.37 -7.33
CA VAL A 83 11.03 7.33 -8.38
C VAL A 83 9.83 7.47 -9.30
N PHE A 84 8.64 7.72 -8.74
CA PHE A 84 7.39 7.85 -9.50
C PHE A 84 7.35 9.14 -10.34
N GLY A 85 7.95 10.22 -9.86
CA GLY A 85 7.86 11.56 -10.47
C GLY A 85 6.62 12.31 -9.98
N ASP A 86 6.20 13.30 -10.75
CA ASP A 86 5.15 14.27 -10.38
C ASP A 86 3.73 13.80 -10.74
N GLY A 87 3.57 12.56 -11.22
CA GLY A 87 2.26 12.02 -11.63
C GLY A 87 1.28 11.84 -10.47
N PRO A 88 1.67 11.19 -9.35
CA PRO A 88 0.77 10.95 -8.24
C PRO A 88 0.33 12.21 -7.51
N LYS A 89 -0.98 12.34 -7.23
CA LYS A 89 -1.49 13.30 -6.25
C LYS A 89 -1.35 12.71 -4.86
N VAL A 90 -0.82 13.48 -3.91
CA VAL A 90 -0.63 13.04 -2.52
C VAL A 90 -1.55 13.80 -1.59
N HIS A 91 -2.26 13.04 -0.73
CA HIS A 91 -3.01 13.57 0.39
C HIS A 91 -2.45 12.99 1.70
N TYR A 92 -2.14 13.85 2.65
CA TYR A 92 -1.70 13.44 3.99
C TYR A 92 -2.88 13.49 4.96
N SER A 93 -3.15 12.35 5.62
CA SER A 93 -4.29 12.17 6.52
C SER A 93 -3.86 11.78 7.93
N LYS A 94 -4.33 12.51 8.94
CA LYS A 94 -4.20 12.10 10.34
C LYS A 94 -5.06 10.88 10.65
N ALA A 95 -6.20 10.71 9.98
CA ALA A 95 -7.09 9.56 10.14
C ALA A 95 -6.37 8.24 9.85
N LEU A 96 -5.50 8.18 8.83
CA LEU A 96 -4.68 7.00 8.52
C LEU A 96 -3.63 6.67 9.60
N TYR A 97 -3.40 7.57 10.56
CA TYR A 97 -2.58 7.29 11.74
C TYR A 97 -3.42 6.87 12.94
N ALA A 98 -4.59 7.49 13.16
CA ALA A 98 -5.35 7.44 14.41
C ALA A 98 -6.64 6.62 14.36
N ASP A 99 -7.33 6.57 13.20
CA ASP A 99 -8.74 6.13 13.14
C ASP A 99 -8.91 4.67 12.66
N GLY A 100 -7.82 3.92 12.63
CA GLY A 100 -7.85 2.50 12.33
C GLY A 100 -8.31 2.18 10.90
N MET A 101 -8.93 1.02 10.73
CA MET A 101 -9.30 0.44 9.43
C MET A 101 -10.31 1.31 8.66
N GLN A 102 -11.20 2.02 9.35
CA GLN A 102 -12.21 2.88 8.71
C GLN A 102 -11.55 3.93 7.81
N ALA A 103 -10.39 4.49 8.21
CA ALA A 103 -9.67 5.47 7.40
C ALA A 103 -9.22 4.92 6.02
N VAL A 104 -8.97 3.61 5.91
CA VAL A 104 -8.64 2.96 4.63
C VAL A 104 -9.88 2.89 3.74
N PHE A 105 -11.03 2.52 4.30
CA PHE A 105 -12.30 2.50 3.54
C PHE A 105 -12.74 3.92 3.15
N ASP A 106 -12.52 4.92 4.00
CA ASP A 106 -12.80 6.33 3.69
C ASP A 106 -11.91 6.83 2.54
N ALA A 107 -10.64 6.43 2.49
CA ALA A 107 -9.74 6.73 1.36
C ALA A 107 -10.28 6.17 0.04
N LEU A 108 -10.77 4.93 0.05
CA LEU A 108 -11.45 4.32 -1.09
C LEU A 108 -12.69 5.10 -1.49
N ALA A 109 -13.59 5.36 -0.54
CA ALA A 109 -14.87 6.04 -0.76
C ALA A 109 -14.71 7.46 -1.35
N ASN A 110 -13.64 8.15 -0.97
CA ASN A 110 -13.32 9.50 -1.45
C ASN A 110 -12.55 9.53 -2.79
N THR A 111 -12.17 8.35 -3.34
CA THR A 111 -11.43 8.29 -4.60
C THR A 111 -12.37 8.48 -5.80
N LYS A 112 -12.06 9.47 -6.66
CA LYS A 112 -12.86 9.79 -7.85
C LYS A 112 -12.71 8.68 -8.92
N ASP A 113 -13.79 8.36 -9.65
CA ASP A 113 -13.83 7.29 -10.67
C ASP A 113 -12.80 7.41 -11.79
N LYS A 114 -12.33 8.62 -12.07
CA LYS A 114 -11.23 8.87 -13.03
C LYS A 114 -9.84 8.46 -12.53
N ARG A 115 -9.72 8.05 -11.26
CA ARG A 115 -8.49 7.55 -10.66
C ARG A 115 -8.56 6.03 -10.65
N HIS A 116 -7.63 5.41 -11.34
CA HIS A 116 -7.63 3.97 -11.55
C HIS A 116 -6.74 3.24 -10.56
N THR A 117 -5.70 3.91 -10.05
CA THR A 117 -4.77 3.32 -9.09
C THR A 117 -4.65 4.22 -7.86
N LEU A 118 -5.09 3.70 -6.70
CA LEU A 118 -4.93 4.31 -5.39
C LEU A 118 -3.83 3.58 -4.61
N MET A 119 -2.96 4.33 -3.94
CA MET A 119 -2.10 3.79 -2.89
C MET A 119 -2.56 4.33 -1.53
N VAL A 120 -2.77 3.45 -0.56
CA VAL A 120 -2.93 3.80 0.85
C VAL A 120 -1.68 3.39 1.60
N LEU A 121 -1.01 4.36 2.23
CA LEU A 121 0.24 4.17 2.94
C LEU A 121 0.03 4.44 4.44
N GLY A 122 0.13 3.38 5.24
CA GLY A 122 -0.24 3.41 6.65
C GLY A 122 0.61 2.52 7.55
N HIS A 123 -0.02 2.01 8.59
CA HIS A 123 0.61 1.36 9.73
C HIS A 123 -0.01 -0.01 10.04
N GLU A 124 0.76 -0.90 10.65
CA GLU A 124 0.25 -2.08 11.31
C GLU A 124 -0.39 -1.74 12.67
N PRO A 125 -1.42 -2.49 13.07
CA PRO A 125 -2.07 -3.62 12.38
C PRO A 125 -3.12 -3.21 11.34
N THR A 126 -3.40 -1.93 11.20
CA THR A 126 -4.48 -1.37 10.38
C THR A 126 -4.43 -1.82 8.93
N VAL A 127 -3.24 -1.80 8.30
CA VAL A 127 -3.11 -2.13 6.87
C VAL A 127 -3.39 -3.61 6.59
N SER A 128 -2.90 -4.54 7.41
CA SER A 128 -3.20 -5.97 7.23
C SER A 128 -4.65 -6.31 7.55
N MET A 129 -5.24 -5.72 8.58
CA MET A 129 -6.66 -5.87 8.89
C MET A 129 -7.54 -5.37 7.75
N ALA A 130 -7.28 -4.17 7.21
CA ALA A 130 -8.02 -3.64 6.07
C ALA A 130 -7.90 -4.55 4.85
N CYS A 131 -6.71 -5.09 4.56
CA CYS A 131 -6.50 -6.03 3.48
C CYS A 131 -7.30 -7.32 3.65
N GLN A 132 -7.36 -7.88 4.86
CA GLN A 132 -8.18 -9.07 5.16
C GLN A 132 -9.68 -8.83 4.89
N TRP A 133 -10.18 -7.65 5.29
CA TRP A 133 -11.59 -7.27 5.07
C TRP A 133 -11.90 -6.97 3.60
N LEU A 134 -10.95 -6.44 2.84
CA LEU A 134 -11.13 -6.16 1.41
C LEU A 134 -11.08 -7.43 0.56
N ALA A 135 -10.29 -8.42 0.96
CA ALA A 135 -10.02 -9.62 0.19
C ALA A 135 -11.29 -10.44 -0.08
N GLY A 136 -11.63 -10.58 -1.35
CA GLY A 136 -12.79 -11.34 -1.81
C GLY A 136 -12.57 -12.85 -1.74
N LYS A 137 -13.65 -13.60 -1.95
CA LYS A 137 -13.69 -15.08 -1.82
C LYS A 137 -12.75 -15.82 -2.79
N ARG A 138 -12.31 -15.19 -3.87
CA ARG A 138 -11.40 -15.76 -4.86
C ARG A 138 -9.93 -15.53 -4.53
N SER A 139 -9.63 -14.78 -3.47
CA SER A 139 -8.27 -14.52 -3.03
C SER A 139 -7.57 -15.81 -2.59
N ASP A 140 -6.29 -15.94 -2.93
CA ASP A 140 -5.50 -17.13 -2.59
C ASP A 140 -5.35 -17.27 -1.06
N PRO A 141 -5.67 -18.44 -0.48
CA PRO A 141 -5.59 -18.66 0.97
C PRO A 141 -4.19 -18.42 1.54
N GLY A 142 -3.13 -18.77 0.79
CA GLY A 142 -1.74 -18.55 1.24
C GLY A 142 -1.38 -17.07 1.34
N MET A 143 -1.96 -16.22 0.48
CA MET A 143 -1.81 -14.75 0.61
C MET A 143 -2.58 -14.22 1.83
N LEU A 144 -3.75 -14.77 2.14
CA LEU A 144 -4.51 -14.40 3.34
C LEU A 144 -3.74 -14.78 4.61
N ASP A 145 -3.07 -15.93 4.63
CA ASP A 145 -2.22 -16.34 5.75
C ASP A 145 -1.05 -15.36 5.96
N LEU A 146 -0.46 -14.84 4.87
CA LEU A 146 0.58 -13.79 4.98
C LEU A 146 0.03 -12.51 5.62
N LEU A 147 -1.19 -12.09 5.29
CA LEU A 147 -1.84 -10.95 5.93
C LEU A 147 -2.15 -11.19 7.40
N ASN A 148 -2.53 -12.43 7.78
CA ASN A 148 -2.79 -12.83 9.16
C ASN A 148 -1.52 -12.74 10.03
N LEU A 149 -0.34 -12.98 9.45
CA LEU A 149 0.95 -12.79 10.13
C LEU A 149 1.35 -11.32 10.28
N GLY A 150 0.64 -10.41 9.62
CA GLY A 150 0.95 -9.00 9.54
C GLY A 150 1.97 -8.67 8.44
N MET A 151 1.84 -7.48 7.88
CA MET A 151 2.71 -6.99 6.81
C MET A 151 4.03 -6.47 7.37
N SER A 152 5.16 -6.93 6.85
CA SER A 152 6.48 -6.38 7.18
C SER A 152 6.64 -4.94 6.69
N THR A 153 7.65 -4.20 7.18
CA THR A 153 7.93 -2.82 6.74
C THR A 153 8.16 -2.74 5.24
N ALA A 154 7.53 -1.79 4.58
CA ALA A 154 7.50 -1.57 3.14
C ALA A 154 6.89 -2.74 2.33
N CYS A 155 6.16 -3.65 2.97
CA CYS A 155 5.33 -4.63 2.28
C CYS A 155 4.13 -3.92 1.64
N VAL A 156 3.72 -4.37 0.46
CA VAL A 156 2.58 -3.86 -0.29
C VAL A 156 1.66 -5.01 -0.71
N ALA A 157 0.37 -4.86 -0.41
CA ALA A 157 -0.69 -5.72 -0.94
C ALA A 157 -1.29 -5.06 -2.19
N VAL A 158 -1.50 -5.86 -3.23
CA VAL A 158 -2.05 -5.42 -4.52
C VAL A 158 -3.42 -6.03 -4.69
N PHE A 159 -4.43 -5.20 -4.90
CA PHE A 159 -5.81 -5.60 -5.15
C PHE A 159 -6.29 -5.10 -6.50
N GLY A 160 -7.21 -5.85 -7.11
CA GLY A 160 -7.87 -5.46 -8.34
C GLY A 160 -9.38 -5.66 -8.32
N SER A 161 -10.11 -4.84 -9.06
CA SER A 161 -11.54 -4.98 -9.34
C SER A 161 -11.93 -4.19 -10.60
N GLU A 162 -13.02 -4.60 -11.24
CA GLU A 162 -13.67 -3.85 -12.32
C GLU A 162 -14.51 -2.69 -11.81
N ALA A 163 -14.96 -2.75 -10.54
CA ALA A 163 -15.74 -1.70 -9.92
C ALA A 163 -14.86 -0.50 -9.54
N PRO A 164 -15.35 0.75 -9.65
CA PRO A 164 -14.65 1.92 -9.18
C PRO A 164 -14.27 1.81 -7.70
N LEU A 165 -13.07 2.30 -7.34
CA LEU A 165 -12.51 2.21 -5.98
C LEU A 165 -13.48 2.67 -4.89
N ARG A 166 -14.24 3.76 -5.13
CA ARG A 166 -15.24 4.27 -4.18
C ARG A 166 -16.41 3.32 -3.88
N LYS A 167 -16.58 2.28 -4.69
CA LYS A 167 -17.63 1.27 -4.52
C LYS A 167 -17.13 0.00 -3.84
N TRP A 168 -15.84 -0.08 -3.52
CA TRP A 168 -15.30 -1.27 -2.88
C TRP A 168 -15.75 -1.35 -1.42
N GLY A 169 -16.34 -2.47 -1.09
CA GLY A 169 -16.73 -2.83 0.26
C GLY A 169 -15.97 -4.06 0.76
N VAL A 170 -16.52 -4.65 1.80
CA VAL A 170 -15.96 -5.85 2.45
C VAL A 170 -16.06 -7.06 1.50
N HIS A 171 -14.94 -7.74 1.30
CA HIS A 171 -14.80 -8.94 0.45
C HIS A 171 -15.12 -8.72 -1.05
N GLU A 172 -14.96 -7.52 -1.56
CA GLU A 172 -15.31 -7.18 -2.95
C GLU A 172 -14.11 -7.02 -3.89
N ALA A 173 -12.87 -6.98 -3.36
CA ALA A 173 -11.67 -6.87 -4.16
C ALA A 173 -10.87 -8.18 -4.21
N GLU A 174 -10.26 -8.49 -5.34
CA GLU A 174 -9.39 -9.66 -5.46
C GLU A 174 -7.96 -9.30 -5.04
N LEU A 175 -7.44 -10.03 -4.05
CA LEU A 175 -6.04 -9.93 -3.64
C LEU A 175 -5.15 -10.61 -4.67
N ILE A 176 -4.37 -9.82 -5.40
CA ILE A 176 -3.50 -10.28 -6.49
C ILE A 176 -2.13 -10.72 -5.95
N ALA A 177 -1.58 -9.95 -5.00
CA ALA A 177 -0.28 -10.24 -4.42
C ALA A 177 -0.08 -9.56 -3.05
N VAL A 178 0.81 -10.16 -2.24
CA VAL A 178 1.41 -9.54 -1.06
C VAL A 178 2.92 -9.56 -1.28
N LEU A 179 3.51 -8.39 -1.52
CA LEU A 179 4.90 -8.24 -1.94
C LEU A 179 5.73 -7.58 -0.84
N SER A 180 6.81 -8.24 -0.45
CA SER A 180 7.82 -7.69 0.46
C SER A 180 8.91 -6.95 -0.32
N PRO A 181 9.74 -6.09 0.31
CA PRO A 181 10.86 -5.46 -0.39
C PRO A 181 11.84 -6.44 -1.06
N LYS A 182 11.92 -7.68 -0.59
CA LYS A 182 12.79 -8.72 -1.15
C LYS A 182 12.30 -9.28 -2.49
N ASP A 183 10.99 -9.20 -2.74
CA ASP A 183 10.39 -9.66 -4.00
C ASP A 183 10.77 -8.76 -5.18
N PHE A 184 11.29 -7.56 -4.90
CA PHE A 184 11.74 -6.57 -5.89
C PHE A 184 13.26 -6.55 -6.11
N ASP A 185 13.96 -7.59 -5.69
CA ASP A 185 15.41 -7.77 -5.92
C ASP A 185 15.73 -8.29 -7.31
#